data_a616d1b0eda2575f1e521a9387c88b97
#
_entry.id   a616d1b0eda2575f1e521a9387c88b97
#
_cell.length_a   1.000
_cell.length_b   1.000
_cell.length_c   1.000
_cell.angle_alpha   90.00
_cell.angle_beta   90.00
_cell.angle_gamma   90.00
#
_symmetry.space_group_name_H-M   'P 1'
#
loop_
_entity.id
_entity.type
_entity.pdbx_description
1 polymer ?
#
loop_
_entity_poly.entity_id
_entity_poly.type
_entity_poly.pdbx_seq_one_letter_code
_entity_poly.pdbx_strand_id
1 'polypeptide(L)'
;MYYLRFFTLSILISLLALKGFSQADGFFGGDELDFLMSKKPAKLIIFSADWCLPCKVARKEMQQNLELKRIVDSYEVIKYDFDVDKSAKKKYNINKVPTYIIESEGTEVRRQVGYRGTKQLIE
;
A
#
# COMPACT_ATOMS: atom_id res chain seq x y z
N MET A 1 -1.50 18.14 -72.00
CA MET A 1 -1.29 16.77 -71.49
C MET A 1 -0.27 16.68 -70.35
N TYR A 2 0.63 17.63 -70.21
CA TYR A 2 1.63 17.58 -69.13
C TYR A 2 1.10 18.04 -67.76
N TYR A 3 0.09 18.88 -67.69
CA TYR A 3 -0.48 19.38 -66.42
C TYR A 3 -1.31 18.31 -65.69
N LEU A 4 -1.87 17.35 -66.36
CA LEU A 4 -2.69 16.32 -65.76
C LEU A 4 -1.85 15.26 -64.98
N ARG A 5 -0.59 15.07 -65.39
CA ARG A 5 0.32 14.12 -64.74
C ARG A 5 0.90 14.65 -63.46
N PHE A 6 1.11 15.96 -63.33
CA PHE A 6 1.61 16.59 -62.10
C PHE A 6 0.54 16.67 -61.02
N PHE A 7 -0.73 16.81 -61.40
CA PHE A 7 -1.83 16.87 -60.45
C PHE A 7 -2.08 15.52 -59.76
N THR A 8 -1.97 14.42 -60.50
CA THR A 8 -2.17 13.08 -59.95
C THR A 8 -1.04 12.66 -58.99
N LEU A 9 0.21 13.09 -59.25
CA LEU A 9 1.36 12.81 -58.40
C LEU A 9 1.29 13.57 -57.10
N SER A 10 0.81 14.84 -57.14
CA SER A 10 0.67 15.68 -55.93
C SER A 10 -0.40 15.14 -54.96
N ILE A 11 -1.51 14.61 -55.53
CA ILE A 11 -2.59 14.02 -54.70
C ILE A 11 -2.14 12.69 -54.06
N LEU A 12 -1.32 11.89 -54.78
CA LEU A 12 -0.78 10.64 -54.22
C LEU A 12 0.19 10.86 -53.06
N ILE A 13 1.01 11.90 -53.14
CA ILE A 13 1.95 12.27 -52.05
C ILE A 13 1.17 12.79 -50.81
N SER A 14 0.06 13.52 -51.05
CA SER A 14 -0.79 14.03 -49.96
C SER A 14 -1.54 12.90 -49.23
N LEU A 15 -1.90 11.84 -49.91
CA LEU A 15 -2.58 10.67 -49.32
C LEU A 15 -1.62 9.77 -48.50
N LEU A 16 -0.33 9.76 -48.87
CA LEU A 16 0.69 9.00 -48.10
C LEU A 16 1.09 9.71 -46.81
N ALA A 17 0.98 11.03 -46.74
CA ALA A 17 1.26 11.80 -45.55
C ALA A 17 0.22 11.66 -44.44
N LEU A 18 -1.00 11.19 -44.76
CA LEU A 18 -2.10 10.99 -43.80
C LEU A 18 -2.09 9.63 -43.09
N LYS A 19 -1.19 8.72 -43.49
CA LYS A 19 -1.06 7.39 -42.82
C LYS A 19 0.04 7.31 -41.75
N GLY A 20 0.75 8.39 -41.51
CA GLY A 20 1.89 8.43 -40.60
C GLY A 20 1.66 9.11 -39.22
N PHE A 21 0.46 9.57 -38.91
CA PHE A 21 0.19 10.27 -37.68
C PHE A 21 -0.96 9.62 -36.89
N SER A 22 -0.81 8.34 -36.62
CA SER A 22 -1.69 7.64 -35.67
C SER A 22 -0.88 6.61 -34.89
N GLN A 23 0.11 7.08 -34.20
CA GLN A 23 0.68 6.45 -33.02
C GLN A 23 1.23 7.56 -32.13
N ALA A 24 0.31 8.28 -31.51
CA ALA A 24 0.55 8.77 -30.17
C ALA A 24 0.48 7.51 -29.28
N ASP A 25 1.52 6.68 -29.37
CA ASP A 25 1.81 5.68 -28.36
C ASP A 25 1.91 6.44 -27.06
N GLY A 26 0.87 6.26 -26.23
CA GLY A 26 0.81 6.85 -24.93
C GLY A 26 2.04 6.44 -24.13
N PHE A 27 3.03 7.29 -24.12
CA PHE A 27 4.20 7.20 -23.24
C PHE A 27 3.84 7.51 -21.77
N PHE A 28 2.58 7.53 -21.44
CA PHE A 28 2.11 7.35 -20.08
C PHE A 28 1.80 5.87 -19.91
N GLY A 29 2.86 5.07 -19.75
CA GLY A 29 2.75 3.68 -19.37
C GLY A 29 1.89 3.58 -18.13
N GLY A 30 0.68 3.01 -18.29
CA GLY A 30 -0.19 2.67 -17.19
C GLY A 30 0.47 1.77 -16.14
N ASP A 31 1.61 1.19 -16.48
CA ASP A 31 2.37 0.28 -15.65
C ASP A 31 3.01 0.95 -14.43
N GLU A 32 3.40 2.22 -14.55
CA GLU A 32 4.04 2.95 -13.43
C GLU A 32 3.01 3.42 -12.40
N LEU A 33 1.83 3.83 -12.83
CA LEU A 33 0.71 4.16 -11.95
C LEU A 33 0.14 2.90 -11.28
N ASP A 34 0.04 1.80 -12.01
CA ASP A 34 -0.40 0.52 -11.48
C ASP A 34 0.62 -0.05 -10.48
N PHE A 35 1.92 0.11 -10.74
CA PHE A 35 2.99 -0.23 -9.80
C PHE A 35 2.92 0.60 -8.51
N LEU A 36 2.65 1.92 -8.60
CA LEU A 36 2.51 2.79 -7.43
C LEU A 36 1.21 2.52 -6.65
N MET A 37 0.14 2.10 -7.33
CA MET A 37 -1.13 1.73 -6.71
C MET A 37 -1.17 0.27 -6.25
N SER A 38 -0.33 -0.60 -6.78
CA SER A 38 -0.23 -2.03 -6.43
C SER A 38 0.59 -2.30 -5.18
N LYS A 39 1.24 -1.30 -4.59
CA LYS A 39 1.95 -1.49 -3.33
C LYS A 39 0.93 -1.72 -2.22
N LYS A 40 0.75 -2.99 -1.86
CA LYS A 40 -0.10 -3.37 -0.73
C LYS A 40 0.31 -2.57 0.50
N PRO A 41 -0.64 -2.01 1.25
CA PRO A 41 -0.31 -1.31 2.48
C PRO A 41 0.41 -2.27 3.43
N ALA A 42 1.39 -1.77 4.16
CA ALA A 42 2.03 -2.54 5.20
C ALA A 42 0.99 -2.95 6.25
N LYS A 43 1.17 -4.11 6.87
CA LYS A 43 0.27 -4.64 7.88
C LYS A 43 0.74 -4.22 9.27
N LEU A 44 -0.20 -3.77 10.08
CA LEU A 44 -0.01 -3.60 11.52
C LEU A 44 -0.71 -4.76 12.25
N ILE A 45 0.06 -5.70 12.75
CA ILE A 45 -0.43 -6.87 13.46
C ILE A 45 -0.37 -6.56 14.95
N ILE A 46 -1.51 -6.70 15.64
CA ILE A 46 -1.66 -6.39 17.05
C ILE A 46 -2.09 -7.65 17.81
N PHE A 47 -1.27 -8.09 18.74
CA PHE A 47 -1.63 -9.13 19.69
C PHE A 47 -2.05 -8.49 21.02
N SER A 48 -3.25 -8.82 21.48
CA SER A 48 -3.83 -8.31 22.72
C SER A 48 -4.60 -9.40 23.45
N ALA A 49 -5.00 -9.13 24.69
CA ALA A 49 -5.89 -9.99 25.48
C ALA A 49 -6.86 -9.14 26.30
N ASP A 50 -8.01 -9.69 26.66
CA ASP A 50 -9.03 -8.97 27.39
C ASP A 50 -8.63 -8.64 28.84
N TRP A 51 -7.82 -9.48 29.47
CA TRP A 51 -7.27 -9.25 30.80
C TRP A 51 -6.08 -8.26 30.82
N CYS A 52 -5.54 -7.91 29.67
CA CYS A 52 -4.33 -7.09 29.53
C CYS A 52 -4.64 -5.60 29.71
N LEU A 53 -4.34 -5.03 30.86
CA LEU A 53 -4.57 -3.60 31.13
C LEU A 53 -3.78 -2.66 30.20
N PRO A 54 -2.48 -2.86 29.93
CA PRO A 54 -1.76 -2.05 28.95
C PRO A 54 -2.36 -2.10 27.54
N CYS A 55 -2.95 -3.23 27.15
CA CYS A 55 -3.64 -3.36 25.87
C CYS A 55 -4.89 -2.45 25.80
N LYS A 56 -5.65 -2.37 26.90
CA LYS A 56 -6.84 -1.50 27.00
C LYS A 56 -6.46 -0.04 26.92
N VAL A 57 -5.40 0.36 27.61
CA VAL A 57 -4.87 1.74 27.58
C VAL A 57 -4.42 2.10 26.18
N ALA A 58 -3.60 1.26 25.55
CA ALA A 58 -3.12 1.47 24.18
C ALA A 58 -4.27 1.61 23.17
N ARG A 59 -5.28 0.74 23.27
CA ARG A 59 -6.47 0.79 22.41
C ARG A 59 -7.23 2.11 22.56
N LYS A 60 -7.41 2.58 23.79
CA LYS A 60 -8.06 3.86 24.08
C LYS A 60 -7.27 5.03 23.48
N GLU A 61 -5.96 5.06 23.66
CA GLU A 61 -5.10 6.11 23.10
C GLU A 61 -5.08 6.09 21.56
N MET A 62 -5.03 4.92 20.92
CA MET A 62 -5.15 4.78 19.47
C MET A 62 -6.45 5.36 18.90
N GLN A 63 -7.52 5.34 19.69
CA GLN A 63 -8.82 5.89 19.29
C GLN A 63 -8.94 7.39 19.54
N GLN A 64 -8.30 7.90 20.59
CA GLN A 64 -8.44 9.29 21.05
C GLN A 64 -7.36 10.22 20.50
N ASN A 65 -6.17 9.71 20.20
CA ASN A 65 -5.08 10.50 19.65
C ASN A 65 -5.18 10.53 18.12
N LEU A 66 -5.48 11.71 17.57
CA LEU A 66 -5.68 11.88 16.13
C LEU A 66 -4.43 11.57 15.29
N GLU A 67 -3.24 11.87 15.80
CA GLU A 67 -1.98 11.58 15.12
C GLU A 67 -1.75 10.07 15.05
N LEU A 68 -1.86 9.39 16.19
CA LEU A 68 -1.72 7.94 16.27
C LEU A 68 -2.79 7.23 15.42
N LYS A 69 -4.03 7.74 15.43
CA LYS A 69 -5.10 7.21 14.60
C LYS A 69 -4.77 7.30 13.11
N ARG A 70 -4.26 8.43 12.63
CA ARG A 70 -3.85 8.59 11.22
C ARG A 70 -2.75 7.61 10.82
N ILE A 71 -1.77 7.39 11.71
CA ILE A 71 -0.70 6.43 11.49
C ILE A 71 -1.25 5.01 11.41
N VAL A 72 -2.11 4.62 12.35
CA VAL A 72 -2.72 3.29 12.37
C VAL A 72 -3.61 3.07 11.14
N ASP A 73 -4.38 4.07 10.73
CA ASP A 73 -5.27 4.01 9.57
C ASP A 73 -4.50 3.89 8.22
N SER A 74 -3.19 4.17 8.19
CA SER A 74 -2.34 3.98 7.01
C SER A 74 -1.89 2.52 6.80
N TYR A 75 -2.15 1.65 7.76
CA TYR A 75 -1.82 0.23 7.71
C TYR A 75 -3.06 -0.64 7.52
N GLU A 76 -2.88 -1.82 6.94
CA GLU A 76 -3.86 -2.91 7.07
C GLU A 76 -3.78 -3.47 8.50
N VAL A 77 -4.76 -3.16 9.37
CA VAL A 77 -4.72 -3.57 10.78
C VAL A 77 -5.28 -4.96 10.95
N ILE A 78 -4.47 -5.88 11.48
CA ILE A 78 -4.85 -7.26 11.83
C ILE A 78 -4.73 -7.42 13.34
N LYS A 79 -5.82 -7.84 13.99
CA LYS A 79 -5.87 -8.05 15.43
C LYS A 79 -6.01 -9.53 15.75
N TYR A 80 -5.16 -10.01 16.64
CA TYR A 80 -5.19 -11.37 17.18
C TYR A 80 -5.38 -11.36 18.69
N ASP A 81 -6.18 -12.29 19.16
CA ASP A 81 -6.36 -12.57 20.58
C ASP A 81 -5.29 -13.58 21.04
N PHE A 82 -4.54 -13.19 22.08
CA PHE A 82 -3.44 -13.98 22.61
C PHE A 82 -3.87 -15.37 23.12
N ASP A 83 -5.09 -15.47 23.64
CA ASP A 83 -5.60 -16.70 24.25
C ASP A 83 -6.32 -17.60 23.24
N VAL A 84 -6.89 -17.01 22.19
CA VAL A 84 -7.66 -17.70 21.16
C VAL A 84 -6.82 -18.07 19.94
N ASP A 85 -6.06 -17.12 19.41
CA ASP A 85 -5.34 -17.26 18.12
C ASP A 85 -4.00 -17.98 18.26
N LYS A 86 -4.01 -19.24 18.69
CA LYS A 86 -2.81 -20.04 18.96
C LYS A 86 -1.89 -20.20 17.76
N SER A 87 -2.45 -20.36 16.57
CA SER A 87 -1.67 -20.51 15.32
C SER A 87 -0.91 -19.23 14.97
N ALA A 88 -1.55 -18.08 15.06
CA ALA A 88 -0.92 -16.78 14.85
C ALA A 88 0.14 -16.49 15.91
N LYS A 89 -0.18 -16.77 17.19
CA LYS A 89 0.75 -16.67 18.31
C LYS A 89 2.03 -17.46 18.07
N LYS A 90 1.91 -18.72 17.58
CA LYS A 90 3.05 -19.56 17.23
C LYS A 90 3.82 -19.04 16.03
N LYS A 91 3.10 -18.64 14.96
CA LYS A 91 3.69 -18.09 13.73
C LYS A 91 4.59 -16.88 14.02
N TYR A 92 4.12 -15.95 14.83
CA TYR A 92 4.83 -14.72 15.16
C TYR A 92 5.67 -14.80 16.43
N ASN A 93 5.77 -15.98 17.06
CA ASN A 93 6.52 -16.22 18.29
C ASN A 93 6.16 -15.23 19.41
N ILE A 94 4.85 -15.11 19.72
CA ILE A 94 4.33 -14.17 20.70
C ILE A 94 4.30 -14.81 22.08
N ASN A 95 4.96 -14.16 23.04
CA ASN A 95 5.01 -14.59 24.45
C ASN A 95 4.50 -13.54 25.44
N LYS A 96 4.27 -12.31 24.98
CA LYS A 96 3.78 -11.19 25.79
C LYS A 96 2.79 -10.35 25.01
N VAL A 97 1.89 -9.66 25.73
CA VAL A 97 0.94 -8.68 25.19
C VAL A 97 1.01 -7.36 25.97
N PRO A 98 0.72 -6.22 25.31
CA PRO A 98 0.51 -6.09 23.88
C PRO A 98 1.80 -6.30 23.09
N THR A 99 1.69 -6.85 21.88
CA THR A 99 2.78 -6.89 20.89
C THR A 99 2.26 -6.32 19.58
N TYR A 100 3.04 -5.43 18.98
CA TYR A 100 2.76 -4.77 17.71
C TYR A 100 3.85 -5.18 16.72
N ILE A 101 3.43 -5.59 15.54
CA ILE A 101 4.35 -6.00 14.46
C ILE A 101 3.95 -5.25 13.19
N ILE A 102 4.92 -4.61 12.56
CA ILE A 102 4.76 -4.07 11.21
C ILE A 102 5.37 -5.08 10.24
N GLU A 103 4.55 -5.54 9.31
CA GLU A 103 4.93 -6.46 8.24
C GLU A 103 4.76 -5.78 6.89
N SER A 104 5.78 -5.76 6.06
CA SER A 104 5.75 -5.26 4.69
C SER A 104 6.16 -6.40 3.75
N GLU A 105 5.33 -6.67 2.75
CA GLU A 105 5.58 -7.70 1.73
C GLU A 105 5.89 -9.09 2.33
N GLY A 106 5.22 -9.43 3.43
CA GLY A 106 5.39 -10.70 4.14
C GLY A 106 6.61 -10.78 5.05
N THR A 107 7.36 -9.68 5.19
CA THR A 107 8.54 -9.59 6.05
C THR A 107 8.27 -8.70 7.25
N GLU A 108 8.61 -9.16 8.46
CA GLU A 108 8.57 -8.33 9.67
C GLU A 108 9.65 -7.25 9.58
N VAL A 109 9.22 -5.97 9.58
CA VAL A 109 10.14 -4.82 9.51
C VAL A 109 10.32 -4.15 10.87
N ARG A 110 9.35 -4.30 11.77
CA ARG A 110 9.42 -3.75 13.13
C ARG A 110 8.60 -4.57 14.10
N ARG A 111 9.10 -4.68 15.33
CA ARG A 111 8.39 -5.30 16.46
C ARG A 111 8.50 -4.43 17.69
N GLN A 112 7.39 -4.28 18.39
CA GLN A 112 7.35 -3.65 19.71
C GLN A 112 6.58 -4.53 20.67
N VAL A 113 7.19 -4.82 21.80
CA VAL A 113 6.60 -5.60 22.91
C VAL A 113 6.32 -4.69 24.08
N GLY A 114 5.08 -4.72 24.54
CA GLY A 114 4.61 -3.87 25.62
C GLY A 114 4.13 -2.50 25.15
N TYR A 115 3.55 -1.72 26.06
CA TYR A 115 3.07 -0.38 25.82
C TYR A 115 3.58 0.57 26.92
N ARG A 116 4.27 1.63 26.52
CA ARG A 116 4.83 2.66 27.43
C ARG A 116 4.39 4.07 27.05
N GLY A 117 3.32 4.19 26.28
CA GLY A 117 2.77 5.46 25.81
C GLY A 117 2.85 5.66 24.31
N THR A 118 2.14 6.67 23.85
CA THR A 118 1.92 6.97 22.42
C THR A 118 3.21 7.20 21.64
N LYS A 119 4.19 7.89 22.22
CA LYS A 119 5.48 8.20 21.57
C LYS A 119 6.20 6.94 21.07
N GLN A 120 6.16 5.87 21.84
CA GLN A 120 6.83 4.62 21.50
C GLN A 120 6.21 3.92 20.27
N LEU A 121 4.93 4.19 19.98
CA LEU A 121 4.25 3.63 18.81
C LEU A 121 4.50 4.46 17.53
N ILE A 122 4.89 5.72 17.70
CA ILE A 122 5.09 6.67 16.60
C ILE A 122 6.56 6.65 16.12
N GLU A 123 7.52 6.48 17.01
CA GLU A 123 8.96 6.39 16.71
C GLU A 123 9.35 5.00 16.18
#